data_175944b6210d69f07433904409cc410e
#
_entry.id   175944b6210d69f07433904409cc410e
#
_cell.length_a   1.000
_cell.length_b   1.000
_cell.length_c   1.000
_cell.angle_alpha   90.00
_cell.angle_beta   90.00
_cell.angle_gamma   90.00
#
_symmetry.space_group_name_H-M   'P 1'
#
loop_
_entity.id
_entity.type
_entity.pdbx_description
1 polymer ?
#
loop_
_entity_poly.entity_id
_entity_poly.type
_entity_poly.pdbx_seq_one_letter_code
_entity_poly.pdbx_strand_id
1 'polypeptide(L)'
;MAKRINSIWRQLAAVLLGLLGFASCGKEEVTDQFIAMYGQPHAYFKAIGSVKDEKGKPIEGIRVSITRHNYYPNTTGVVWQNNNQYEYDVLYTDSKGAYQLNESIFKGPDNVVIVFEDVDGEENGGDFESVRTTPSVKQTEKGDGMWYGGAFKVESNVKMKKK
;
A
#
# COMPACT_ATOMS: atom_id res chain seq x y z
N MET A 1 62.89 -5.43 -34.96
CA MET A 1 62.53 -5.49 -33.50
C MET A 1 61.19 -4.85 -33.16
N ALA A 2 60.74 -3.79 -33.81
CA ALA A 2 59.47 -3.09 -33.47
C ALA A 2 58.18 -3.95 -33.60
N LYS A 3 58.09 -4.88 -34.56
CA LYS A 3 56.89 -5.73 -34.77
C LYS A 3 56.60 -6.70 -33.59
N ARG A 4 57.63 -7.19 -32.91
CA ARG A 4 57.46 -8.10 -31.75
C ARG A 4 56.97 -7.37 -30.49
N ILE A 5 57.41 -6.15 -30.28
CA ILE A 5 57.01 -5.32 -29.16
C ILE A 5 55.50 -4.99 -29.21
N ASN A 6 55.00 -4.63 -30.41
CA ASN A 6 53.57 -4.36 -30.59
C ASN A 6 52.67 -5.58 -30.33
N SER A 7 53.15 -6.79 -30.60
CA SER A 7 52.39 -8.03 -30.34
C SER A 7 52.22 -8.27 -28.82
N ILE A 8 53.28 -8.06 -28.05
CA ILE A 8 53.29 -8.26 -26.60
C ILE A 8 52.38 -7.23 -25.92
N TRP A 9 52.42 -5.97 -26.34
CA TRP A 9 51.55 -4.93 -25.82
C TRP A 9 50.06 -5.18 -26.12
N ARG A 10 49.75 -5.71 -27.30
CA ARG A 10 48.37 -6.09 -27.64
C ARG A 10 47.84 -7.24 -26.79
N GLN A 11 48.69 -8.23 -26.50
CA GLN A 11 48.33 -9.36 -25.64
C GLN A 11 48.14 -8.92 -24.18
N LEU A 12 49.03 -8.05 -23.68
CA LEU A 12 48.88 -7.48 -22.32
C LEU A 12 47.62 -6.62 -22.19
N ALA A 13 47.33 -5.81 -23.20
CA ALA A 13 46.08 -5.01 -23.19
C ALA A 13 44.82 -5.88 -23.25
N ALA A 14 44.84 -6.99 -24.01
CA ALA A 14 43.71 -7.91 -24.07
C ALA A 14 43.47 -8.65 -22.72
N VAL A 15 44.56 -9.04 -22.03
CA VAL A 15 44.49 -9.66 -20.72
C VAL A 15 43.97 -8.65 -19.66
N LEU A 16 44.47 -7.40 -19.75
CA LEU A 16 44.04 -6.34 -18.82
C LEU A 16 42.56 -5.98 -19.00
N LEU A 17 42.09 -5.90 -20.27
CA LEU A 17 40.69 -5.71 -20.61
C LEU A 17 39.82 -6.89 -20.16
N GLY A 18 40.32 -8.12 -20.27
CA GLY A 18 39.62 -9.31 -19.77
C GLY A 18 39.52 -9.34 -18.25
N LEU A 19 40.52 -8.84 -17.54
CA LEU A 19 40.50 -8.77 -16.07
C LEU A 19 39.62 -7.61 -15.53
N LEU A 20 39.47 -6.53 -16.28
CA LEU A 20 38.69 -5.36 -15.87
C LEU A 20 37.24 -5.38 -16.37
N GLY A 21 36.92 -6.19 -17.36
CA GLY A 21 35.67 -6.06 -18.09
C GLY A 21 34.59 -7.10 -17.82
N PHE A 22 34.89 -8.28 -17.26
CA PHE A 22 33.90 -9.37 -17.21
C PHE A 22 33.81 -10.15 -15.88
N ALA A 23 34.31 -9.61 -14.79
CA ALA A 23 34.09 -10.22 -13.48
C ALA A 23 32.72 -9.86 -12.88
N SER A 24 31.87 -9.14 -13.59
CA SER A 24 30.55 -8.68 -13.09
C SER A 24 29.36 -9.41 -13.72
N CYS A 25 29.53 -10.63 -14.23
CA CYS A 25 28.40 -11.52 -14.50
C CYS A 25 28.26 -12.54 -13.37
N GLY A 26 28.18 -12.06 -12.11
CA GLY A 26 27.57 -12.79 -11.03
C GLY A 26 26.08 -12.92 -11.35
N LYS A 27 25.53 -14.11 -11.15
CA LYS A 27 24.09 -14.34 -11.10
C LYS A 27 23.51 -13.49 -9.98
N GLU A 28 23.27 -12.19 -10.22
CA GLU A 28 22.36 -11.46 -9.39
C GLU A 28 20.95 -11.98 -9.72
N GLU A 29 20.36 -12.61 -8.72
CA GLU A 29 18.91 -12.80 -8.71
C GLU A 29 18.31 -11.45 -9.09
N VAL A 30 17.46 -11.45 -10.11
CA VAL A 30 16.69 -10.28 -10.55
C VAL A 30 15.67 -10.02 -9.46
N THR A 31 16.16 -9.48 -8.32
CA THR A 31 15.34 -9.02 -7.22
C THR A 31 14.90 -7.59 -7.53
N ASP A 32 13.60 -7.39 -7.53
CA ASP A 32 12.81 -6.16 -7.29
C ASP A 32 13.35 -4.77 -7.75
N GLN A 33 14.62 -4.62 -8.13
CA GLN A 33 15.19 -3.34 -8.56
C GLN A 33 14.72 -2.85 -9.92
N PHE A 34 14.21 -3.75 -10.79
CA PHE A 34 13.67 -3.34 -12.09
C PHE A 34 12.35 -2.56 -11.98
N ILE A 35 11.58 -2.78 -10.91
CA ILE A 35 10.31 -2.07 -10.69
C ILE A 35 10.59 -0.60 -10.32
N ALA A 36 11.67 -0.32 -9.60
CA ALA A 36 12.03 1.03 -9.17
C ALA A 36 12.44 1.96 -10.32
N MET A 37 12.87 1.43 -11.46
CA MET A 37 13.34 2.24 -12.60
C MET A 37 12.21 2.81 -13.46
N TYR A 38 11.01 2.21 -13.42
CA TYR A 38 9.86 2.63 -14.24
C TYR A 38 8.71 3.23 -13.44
N GLY A 39 8.87 3.44 -12.13
CA GLY A 39 7.80 3.83 -11.21
C GLY A 39 6.92 2.63 -10.83
N GLN A 40 6.10 2.79 -9.81
CA GLN A 40 5.13 1.77 -9.40
C GLN A 40 3.72 2.18 -9.85
N PRO A 41 2.90 1.23 -10.34
CA PRO A 41 1.48 1.49 -10.51
C PRO A 41 0.88 2.00 -9.20
N HIS A 42 -0.01 2.97 -9.27
CA HIS A 42 -0.63 3.55 -8.09
C HIS A 42 -2.10 3.86 -8.32
N ALA A 43 -2.84 3.90 -7.24
CA ALA A 43 -4.22 4.36 -7.18
C ALA A 43 -4.39 5.25 -5.95
N TYR A 44 -5.39 6.09 -5.92
CA TYR A 44 -5.73 6.87 -4.74
C TYR A 44 -6.87 6.21 -3.97
N PHE A 45 -6.72 6.14 -2.67
CA PHE A 45 -7.74 5.63 -1.76
C PHE A 45 -8.10 6.68 -0.73
N LYS A 46 -9.40 6.88 -0.54
CA LYS A 46 -9.95 7.77 0.46
C LYS A 46 -11.00 7.05 1.30
N ALA A 47 -10.81 7.05 2.61
CA ALA A 47 -11.83 6.64 3.56
C ALA A 47 -12.25 7.83 4.42
N ILE A 48 -13.55 8.05 4.54
CA ILE A 48 -14.11 9.13 5.35
C ILE A 48 -15.34 8.65 6.10
N GLY A 49 -15.64 9.33 7.19
CA GLY A 49 -16.88 9.11 7.92
C GLY A 49 -16.95 9.84 9.24
N SER A 50 -17.95 9.48 10.01
CA SER A 50 -18.19 10.05 11.32
C SER A 50 -18.69 8.99 12.31
N VAL A 51 -18.33 9.17 13.57
CA VAL A 51 -18.76 8.33 14.69
C VAL A 51 -19.59 9.18 15.66
N LYS A 52 -20.77 8.70 16.00
CA LYS A 52 -21.71 9.37 16.90
C LYS A 52 -22.28 8.37 17.90
N ASP A 53 -22.76 8.86 19.03
CA ASP A 53 -23.58 8.07 19.93
C ASP A 53 -25.02 7.88 19.38
N GLU A 54 -25.83 7.11 20.10
CA GLU A 54 -27.24 6.88 19.73
C GLU A 54 -28.07 8.16 19.66
N LYS A 55 -27.69 9.20 20.45
CA LYS A 55 -28.34 10.51 20.49
C LYS A 55 -27.86 11.45 19.38
N GLY A 56 -26.87 11.03 18.59
CA GLY A 56 -26.30 11.81 17.50
C GLY A 56 -25.17 12.75 17.91
N LYS A 57 -24.69 12.68 19.16
CA LYS A 57 -23.53 13.44 19.62
C LYS A 57 -22.26 12.83 19.04
N PRO A 58 -21.33 13.62 18.50
CA PRO A 58 -20.06 13.11 18.01
C PRO A 58 -19.21 12.52 19.14
N ILE A 59 -18.43 11.49 18.83
CA ILE A 59 -17.51 10.84 19.77
C ILE A 59 -16.09 11.04 19.25
N GLU A 60 -15.26 11.69 20.07
CA GLU A 60 -13.83 11.88 19.84
C GLU A 60 -13.04 10.67 20.35
N GLY A 61 -11.84 10.42 19.80
CA GLY A 61 -10.90 9.42 20.32
C GLY A 61 -11.19 7.98 19.92
N ILE A 62 -12.24 7.72 19.14
CA ILE A 62 -12.54 6.36 18.67
C ILE A 62 -11.44 5.91 17.69
N ARG A 63 -10.82 4.77 18.00
CA ARG A 63 -9.87 4.11 17.11
C ARG A 63 -10.59 3.55 15.89
N VAL A 64 -10.17 3.98 14.71
CA VAL A 64 -10.71 3.54 13.42
C VAL A 64 -9.64 2.72 12.73
N SER A 65 -9.84 1.42 12.64
CA SER A 65 -8.95 0.47 11.99
C SER A 65 -9.50 0.11 10.62
N ILE A 66 -8.77 0.45 9.56
CA ILE A 66 -9.18 0.23 8.17
C ILE A 66 -8.32 -0.88 7.58
N THR A 67 -8.96 -1.99 7.18
CA THR A 67 -8.29 -3.11 6.51
C THR A 67 -8.75 -3.17 5.07
N ARG A 68 -7.81 -3.10 4.13
CA ARG A 68 -8.04 -3.23 2.69
C ARG A 68 -7.64 -4.63 2.24
N HIS A 69 -8.48 -5.24 1.44
CA HIS A 69 -8.22 -6.54 0.83
C HIS A 69 -8.02 -6.36 -0.66
N ASN A 70 -6.89 -6.81 -1.17
CA ASN A 70 -6.59 -6.85 -2.58
C ASN A 70 -6.47 -8.31 -3.02
N TYR A 71 -7.33 -8.72 -3.95
CA TYR A 71 -7.19 -10.01 -4.60
C TYR A 71 -6.30 -9.87 -5.83
N TYR A 72 -5.18 -10.56 -5.83
CA TYR A 72 -4.30 -10.68 -7.00
C TYR A 72 -4.57 -12.04 -7.67
N PRO A 73 -5.33 -12.09 -8.78
CA PRO A 73 -5.46 -13.33 -9.51
C PRO A 73 -4.09 -13.74 -10.05
N ASN A 74 -3.75 -15.00 -9.86
CA ASN A 74 -2.45 -15.54 -10.28
C ASN A 74 -2.41 -15.67 -11.81
N THR A 75 -2.14 -14.56 -12.53
CA THR A 75 -2.23 -14.48 -13.99
C THR A 75 -0.92 -14.83 -14.73
N THR A 76 0.19 -15.06 -14.00
CA THR A 76 1.53 -15.16 -14.64
C THR A 76 2.35 -16.38 -14.21
N GLY A 77 1.79 -17.34 -13.45
CA GLY A 77 2.56 -18.51 -13.00
C GLY A 77 3.68 -18.20 -11.98
N VAL A 78 3.88 -16.92 -11.63
CA VAL A 78 4.76 -16.51 -10.54
C VAL A 78 3.96 -16.64 -9.24
N VAL A 79 4.32 -17.61 -8.42
CA VAL A 79 3.71 -17.82 -7.11
C VAL A 79 4.21 -16.73 -6.16
N TRP A 80 3.49 -15.61 -6.10
CA TRP A 80 3.58 -14.73 -4.94
C TRP A 80 2.90 -15.46 -3.77
N GLN A 81 3.65 -15.78 -2.73
CA GLN A 81 3.22 -16.69 -1.64
C GLN A 81 2.03 -16.21 -0.80
N ASN A 82 1.44 -15.04 -1.06
CA ASN A 82 0.22 -14.57 -0.43
C ASN A 82 -0.67 -13.82 -1.42
N ASN A 83 -1.65 -14.50 -1.97
CA ASN A 83 -2.68 -13.91 -2.83
C ASN A 83 -3.62 -12.92 -2.10
N ASN A 84 -3.50 -12.79 -0.78
CA ASN A 84 -4.27 -11.90 0.07
C ASN A 84 -3.32 -10.93 0.75
N GLN A 85 -3.10 -9.78 0.17
CA GLN A 85 -2.38 -8.69 0.83
C GLN A 85 -3.39 -7.85 1.61
N TYR A 86 -3.18 -7.78 2.93
CA TYR A 86 -3.94 -6.91 3.82
C TYR A 86 -3.11 -5.66 4.08
N GLU A 87 -3.63 -4.52 3.70
CA GLU A 87 -3.10 -3.23 4.11
C GLU A 87 -3.94 -2.73 5.29
N TYR A 88 -3.28 -2.23 6.32
CA TYR A 88 -3.92 -1.90 7.59
C TYR A 88 -3.51 -0.51 8.07
N ASP A 89 -4.50 0.34 8.29
CA ASP A 89 -4.32 1.69 8.79
C ASP A 89 -5.09 1.90 10.08
N VAL A 90 -4.53 2.72 10.96
CA VAL A 90 -5.16 3.15 12.22
C VAL A 90 -5.18 4.66 12.29
N LEU A 91 -6.34 5.20 12.59
CA LEU A 91 -6.53 6.62 12.87
C LEU A 91 -7.56 6.79 13.99
N TYR A 92 -7.77 8.02 14.44
CA TYR A 92 -8.70 8.33 15.50
C TYR A 92 -9.68 9.41 15.06
N THR A 93 -10.90 9.39 15.63
CA THR A 93 -11.88 10.45 15.38
C THR A 93 -11.48 11.74 16.08
N ASP A 94 -11.74 12.85 15.40
CA ASP A 94 -11.55 14.21 15.93
C ASP A 94 -12.70 14.63 16.86
N SER A 95 -12.64 15.86 17.39
CA SER A 95 -13.67 16.43 18.28
C SER A 95 -15.07 16.59 17.64
N LYS A 96 -15.17 16.44 16.32
CA LYS A 96 -16.44 16.39 15.58
C LYS A 96 -16.87 14.95 15.29
N GLY A 97 -16.15 13.96 15.85
CA GLY A 97 -16.34 12.55 15.60
C GLY A 97 -15.96 12.13 14.16
N ALA A 98 -15.27 12.99 13.41
CA ALA A 98 -14.92 12.72 12.01
C ALA A 98 -13.56 12.01 11.90
N TYR A 99 -13.41 11.20 10.85
CA TYR A 99 -12.14 10.61 10.47
C TYR A 99 -11.93 10.70 8.95
N GLN A 100 -10.68 10.79 8.53
CA GLN A 100 -10.31 10.81 7.12
C GLN A 100 -8.94 10.19 6.92
N LEU A 101 -8.86 9.24 5.97
CA LEU A 101 -7.64 8.68 5.42
C LEU A 101 -7.54 9.06 3.96
N ASN A 102 -6.36 9.49 3.50
CA ASN A 102 -6.05 9.67 2.07
C ASN A 102 -4.69 9.06 1.81
N GLU A 103 -4.62 8.10 0.92
CA GLU A 103 -3.40 7.38 0.63
C GLU A 103 -3.22 7.10 -0.86
N SER A 104 -1.96 6.95 -1.24
CA SER A 104 -1.57 6.33 -2.50
C SER A 104 -1.33 4.86 -2.23
N ILE A 105 -2.04 4.00 -2.96
CA ILE A 105 -1.99 2.54 -2.83
C ILE A 105 -1.56 1.92 -4.16
N PHE A 106 -1.07 0.69 -4.13
CA PHE A 106 -0.62 0.02 -5.36
C PHE A 106 -1.79 -0.29 -6.31
N LYS A 107 -2.92 -0.73 -5.78
CA LYS A 107 -4.14 -1.11 -6.53
C LYS A 107 -5.38 -0.76 -5.72
N GLY A 108 -6.46 -0.38 -6.41
CA GLY A 108 -7.76 -0.17 -5.76
C GLY A 108 -8.24 -1.43 -5.01
N PRO A 109 -8.77 -1.30 -3.78
CA PRO A 109 -9.18 -2.43 -2.97
C PRO A 109 -10.46 -3.07 -3.51
N ASP A 110 -10.52 -4.41 -3.46
CA ASP A 110 -11.73 -5.16 -3.81
C ASP A 110 -12.75 -5.12 -2.66
N ASN A 111 -12.25 -5.05 -1.42
CA ASN A 111 -13.08 -4.99 -0.21
C ASN A 111 -12.38 -4.18 0.88
N VAL A 112 -13.16 -3.51 1.70
CA VAL A 112 -12.68 -2.72 2.86
C VAL A 112 -13.49 -3.09 4.09
N VAL A 113 -12.79 -3.36 5.18
CA VAL A 113 -13.38 -3.57 6.51
C VAL A 113 -12.93 -2.44 7.41
N ILE A 114 -13.85 -1.81 8.12
CA ILE A 114 -13.58 -0.78 9.11
C ILE A 114 -14.10 -1.23 10.47
N VAL A 115 -13.21 -1.18 11.46
CA VAL A 115 -13.53 -1.48 12.85
C VAL A 115 -13.38 -0.20 13.66
N PHE A 116 -14.40 0.11 14.44
CA PHE A 116 -14.45 1.25 15.36
C PHE A 116 -14.40 0.72 16.77
N GLU A 117 -13.42 1.17 17.57
CA GLU A 117 -13.20 0.71 18.92
C GLU A 117 -12.94 1.89 19.85
N ASP A 118 -13.66 1.90 20.94
CA ASP A 118 -13.37 2.77 22.06
C ASP A 118 -12.14 2.22 22.81
N VAL A 119 -11.12 3.03 22.98
CA VAL A 119 -9.84 2.62 23.58
C VAL A 119 -9.45 3.48 24.78
N ASP A 120 -10.25 4.49 25.11
CA ASP A 120 -10.04 5.39 26.25
C ASP A 120 -11.04 5.18 27.41
N GLY A 121 -12.00 4.28 27.21
CA GLY A 121 -12.95 3.86 28.24
C GLY A 121 -13.98 4.93 28.57
N GLU A 122 -14.02 5.40 29.82
CA GLU A 122 -15.03 6.39 30.25
C GLU A 122 -14.75 7.81 29.74
N GLU A 123 -13.58 8.07 29.18
CA GLU A 123 -13.24 9.38 28.62
C GLU A 123 -14.09 9.68 27.37
N ASN A 124 -14.05 10.90 26.89
CA ASN A 124 -14.71 11.37 25.65
C ASN A 124 -16.21 11.01 25.50
N GLY A 125 -16.89 10.79 26.61
CA GLY A 125 -18.35 10.64 26.63
C GLY A 125 -18.85 9.28 27.07
N GLY A 126 -17.98 8.36 27.46
CA GLY A 126 -18.26 7.06 28.05
C GLY A 126 -17.79 5.87 27.23
N ASP A 127 -17.85 4.68 27.79
CA ASP A 127 -17.41 3.43 27.19
C ASP A 127 -18.43 2.91 26.15
N PHE A 128 -17.98 2.64 24.92
CA PHE A 128 -18.81 2.26 23.79
C PHE A 128 -18.50 0.85 23.27
N GLU A 129 -19.54 0.18 22.79
CA GLU A 129 -19.41 -1.12 22.12
C GLU A 129 -18.71 -0.96 20.75
N SER A 130 -17.80 -1.88 20.42
CA SER A 130 -17.12 -1.87 19.12
C SER A 130 -18.09 -2.12 17.97
N VAL A 131 -17.86 -1.42 16.86
CA VAL A 131 -18.66 -1.56 15.63
C VAL A 131 -17.76 -1.99 14.48
N ARG A 132 -18.22 -2.96 13.68
CA ARG A 132 -17.55 -3.40 12.45
C ARG A 132 -18.44 -3.15 11.24
N THR A 133 -17.88 -2.58 10.19
CA THR A 133 -18.58 -2.31 8.93
C THR A 133 -17.80 -2.80 7.73
N THR A 134 -18.50 -3.06 6.63
CA THR A 134 -17.92 -3.40 5.33
C THR A 134 -18.55 -2.47 4.29
N PRO A 135 -18.10 -1.21 4.21
CA PRO A 135 -18.67 -0.24 3.29
C PRO A 135 -18.34 -0.60 1.84
N SER A 136 -19.25 -0.26 0.91
CA SER A 136 -19.00 -0.44 -0.51
C SER A 136 -17.88 0.48 -1.00
N VAL A 137 -16.96 -0.09 -1.76
CA VAL A 137 -15.89 0.66 -2.44
C VAL A 137 -16.46 1.30 -3.70
N LYS A 138 -16.31 2.61 -3.84
CA LYS A 138 -16.74 3.35 -5.03
C LYS A 138 -15.52 3.85 -5.79
N GLN A 139 -15.36 3.48 -7.05
CA GLN A 139 -14.39 4.11 -7.92
C GLN A 139 -14.92 5.50 -8.31
N THR A 140 -14.20 6.54 -7.91
CA THR A 140 -14.57 7.95 -8.17
C THR A 140 -13.89 8.52 -9.40
N GLU A 141 -12.77 7.91 -9.81
CA GLU A 141 -12.02 8.27 -10.99
C GLU A 141 -11.49 7.00 -11.68
N LYS A 142 -11.61 6.95 -13.00
CA LYS A 142 -11.12 5.82 -13.80
C LYS A 142 -9.62 5.94 -14.00
N GLY A 143 -8.91 4.83 -13.88
CA GLY A 143 -7.48 4.75 -14.19
C GLY A 143 -7.18 4.81 -15.69
N ASP A 144 -5.89 4.99 -16.01
CA ASP A 144 -5.37 4.99 -17.40
C ASP A 144 -5.11 3.57 -17.95
N GLY A 145 -5.23 2.56 -17.08
CA GLY A 145 -4.98 1.16 -17.41
C GLY A 145 -3.51 0.75 -17.45
N MET A 146 -2.58 1.69 -17.17
CA MET A 146 -1.15 1.44 -17.14
C MET A 146 -0.56 1.69 -15.74
N TRP A 147 -0.31 2.95 -15.41
CA TRP A 147 0.35 3.36 -14.17
C TRP A 147 -0.59 3.91 -13.12
N TYR A 148 -1.69 4.49 -13.56
CA TYR A 148 -2.71 5.02 -12.67
C TYR A 148 -3.93 4.11 -12.63
N GLY A 149 -4.18 3.49 -11.48
CA GLY A 149 -5.30 2.57 -11.25
C GLY A 149 -6.63 3.26 -10.98
N GLY A 150 -6.66 4.59 -10.88
CA GLY A 150 -7.86 5.36 -10.58
C GLY A 150 -7.93 5.83 -9.13
N ALA A 151 -9.06 6.43 -8.75
CA ALA A 151 -9.34 6.84 -7.37
C ALA A 151 -10.55 6.08 -6.81
N PHE A 152 -10.43 5.69 -5.54
CA PHE A 152 -11.43 4.90 -4.83
C PHE A 152 -11.81 5.60 -3.52
N LYS A 153 -13.09 5.52 -3.18
CA LYS A 153 -13.63 6.10 -1.95
C LYS A 153 -14.51 5.09 -1.22
N VAL A 154 -14.37 5.07 0.10
CA VAL A 154 -15.33 4.47 1.01
C VAL A 154 -15.86 5.53 1.97
N GLU A 155 -17.11 5.37 2.39
CA GLU A 155 -17.73 6.23 3.39
C GLU A 155 -18.46 5.36 4.40
N SER A 156 -18.15 5.55 5.69
CA SER A 156 -18.81 4.83 6.76
C SER A 156 -19.11 5.76 7.93
N ASN A 157 -20.39 6.03 8.13
CA ASN A 157 -20.91 6.77 9.27
C ASN A 157 -21.57 5.80 10.22
N VAL A 158 -21.13 5.77 11.48
CA VAL A 158 -21.60 4.80 12.45
C VAL A 158 -22.19 5.47 13.70
N LYS A 159 -23.09 4.75 14.34
CA LYS A 159 -23.55 5.04 15.69
C LYS A 159 -23.05 3.95 16.62
N MET A 160 -22.41 4.36 17.71
CA MET A 160 -21.93 3.45 18.73
C MET A 160 -22.85 3.51 19.95
N LYS A 161 -23.10 2.34 20.52
CA LYS A 161 -23.93 2.18 21.70
C LYS A 161 -23.03 2.17 22.94
N LYS A 162 -23.47 2.82 24.02
CA LYS A 162 -22.80 2.70 25.31
C LYS A 162 -22.95 1.29 25.87
N LYS A 163 -21.87 0.78 26.48
CA LYS A 163 -21.89 -0.44 27.27
C LYS A 163 -22.72 -0.33 28.52
#